data_22cb0f9b6f04b09c251d7faeb642ac98
#
_entry.id   22cb0f9b6f04b09c251d7faeb642ac98
#
_cell.length_a   1.000
_cell.length_b   1.000
_cell.length_c   1.000
_cell.angle_alpha   90.00
_cell.angle_beta   90.00
_cell.angle_gamma   90.00
#
_symmetry.space_group_name_H-M   'P 1'
#
loop_
_entity.id
_entity.type
_entity.pdbx_description
1 polymer ?
#
loop_
_entity_poly.entity_id
_entity_poly.type
_entity_poly.pdbx_seq_one_letter_code
_entity_poly.pdbx_strand_id
1 'polypeptide(L)'
;MRFSPAECAVETFSGKGPGGTIIYGDFREQADALVRRFVGTVQTVYLDPPFNTGKDFVLKQRVGESGWKTGKPVLTLPAYSDVWEDERELYAMLREAAELARTLLRDDGSLFLHIDSRLHARARLMLDEVFGEKAFVNEIIWAYKSGGRSQAHFSRKHDIILFYRKTPQAYFNIAAVGVPRTNARNNHMRRAVDENGRVYRSIVTQGKEYRYYDDEEVYPGDVWEDVSHLQQKDPQRTGYDTQKPARLLERIIACSTRPGDLVCDLFGGSGTTAAVAAQMGRRFLCLDASRAALAVMRKRMLGYAFRLEAQSDTGEPEIDGCLRRGIGFMECWLDKYRLEEGLTKHEFASNDAADQASLGFLRGGVFYAHSNLARTKLTPALDGPMQAPMVDGQLALSVVDVLGRRLVYTLEGEQ
;
A
#
# COMPACT_ATOMS: atom_id res chain seq x y z
N MET A 1 -15.33 29.44 -17.19
CA MET A 1 -14.58 28.24 -17.59
C MET A 1 -15.56 27.09 -17.81
N ARG A 2 -15.34 26.21 -18.80
CA ARG A 2 -16.18 25.04 -19.08
C ARG A 2 -15.41 23.77 -18.73
N PHE A 3 -16.07 22.87 -18.01
CA PHE A 3 -15.60 21.52 -17.71
C PHE A 3 -16.37 20.53 -18.59
N SER A 4 -15.66 19.80 -19.43
CA SER A 4 -16.26 18.77 -20.28
C SER A 4 -15.77 17.39 -19.84
N PRO A 5 -16.65 16.44 -19.48
CA PRO A 5 -16.25 15.09 -19.10
C PRO A 5 -15.37 14.45 -20.17
N ALA A 6 -14.33 13.73 -19.75
CA ALA A 6 -13.38 13.07 -20.63
C ALA A 6 -13.08 11.66 -20.15
N GLU A 7 -12.97 10.72 -21.08
CA GLU A 7 -12.53 9.36 -20.78
C GLU A 7 -11.02 9.31 -20.59
N CYS A 8 -10.59 8.61 -19.55
CA CYS A 8 -9.19 8.44 -19.23
C CYS A 8 -8.97 7.06 -18.58
N ALA A 9 -8.20 6.22 -19.25
CA ALA A 9 -7.84 4.89 -18.74
C ALA A 9 -6.57 4.88 -17.90
N VAL A 10 -5.75 5.92 -18.02
CA VAL A 10 -4.43 5.97 -17.40
C VAL A 10 -4.09 7.36 -16.89
N GLU A 11 -3.65 7.46 -15.64
CA GLU A 11 -3.01 8.66 -15.11
C GLU A 11 -1.51 8.42 -14.89
N THR A 12 -0.69 9.41 -15.16
CA THR A 12 0.76 9.38 -14.92
C THR A 12 1.15 10.55 -14.02
N PHE A 13 1.83 10.23 -12.93
CA PHE A 13 2.30 11.18 -11.94
C PHE A 13 3.83 11.21 -11.94
N SER A 14 4.37 12.41 -12.02
CA SER A 14 5.80 12.64 -11.78
C SER A 14 6.05 12.85 -10.29
N GLY A 15 7.24 12.44 -9.82
CA GLY A 15 7.58 12.59 -8.42
C GLY A 15 8.86 11.87 -8.04
N LYS A 16 9.04 11.62 -6.75
CA LYS A 16 10.21 10.94 -6.20
C LYS A 16 10.18 9.43 -6.51
N GLY A 17 11.38 8.82 -6.49
CA GLY A 17 11.54 7.37 -6.59
C GLY A 17 11.58 6.83 -8.01
N PRO A 18 11.79 5.52 -8.16
CA PRO A 18 11.99 4.87 -9.46
C PRO A 18 10.68 4.60 -10.23
N GLY A 19 9.55 4.96 -9.64
CA GLY A 19 8.23 4.76 -10.23
C GLY A 19 7.60 3.41 -9.91
N GLY A 20 6.31 3.29 -10.25
CA GLY A 20 5.54 2.07 -10.07
C GLY A 20 4.22 2.12 -10.81
N THR A 21 3.45 1.06 -10.67
CA THR A 21 2.13 0.94 -11.31
C THR A 21 1.09 0.53 -10.27
N ILE A 22 -0.04 1.23 -10.28
CA ILE A 22 -1.26 0.85 -9.56
C ILE A 22 -2.30 0.45 -10.61
N ILE A 23 -2.93 -0.70 -10.44
CA ILE A 23 -3.95 -1.21 -11.37
C ILE A 23 -5.24 -1.42 -10.58
N TYR A 24 -6.34 -0.86 -11.08
CA TYR A 24 -7.69 -1.15 -10.59
C TYR A 24 -8.22 -2.40 -11.25
N GLY A 25 -8.64 -3.37 -10.46
CA GLY A 25 -9.29 -4.59 -10.94
C GLY A 25 -8.93 -5.82 -10.10
N ASP A 26 -9.68 -6.88 -10.31
CA ASP A 26 -9.36 -8.20 -9.77
C ASP A 26 -8.12 -8.77 -10.47
N PHE A 27 -7.16 -9.28 -9.71
CA PHE A 27 -5.91 -9.83 -10.25
C PHE A 27 -6.17 -10.98 -11.23
N ARG A 28 -7.25 -11.75 -11.07
CA ARG A 28 -7.64 -12.85 -11.95
C ARG A 28 -8.00 -12.34 -13.35
N GLU A 29 -8.77 -11.25 -13.43
CA GLU A 29 -9.11 -10.59 -14.69
C GLU A 29 -7.89 -9.95 -15.36
N GLN A 30 -6.91 -9.52 -14.57
CA GLN A 30 -5.69 -8.87 -15.02
C GLN A 30 -4.54 -9.87 -15.30
N ALA A 31 -4.69 -11.16 -14.96
CA ALA A 31 -3.61 -12.14 -14.96
C ALA A 31 -2.84 -12.20 -16.28
N ASP A 32 -3.53 -12.30 -17.41
CA ASP A 32 -2.90 -12.37 -18.74
C ASP A 32 -2.10 -11.10 -19.08
N ALA A 33 -2.66 -9.92 -18.72
CA ALA A 33 -1.98 -8.66 -18.96
C ALA A 33 -0.75 -8.50 -18.06
N LEU A 34 -0.83 -8.96 -16.82
CA LEU A 34 0.28 -8.98 -15.86
C LEU A 34 1.39 -9.91 -16.31
N VAL A 35 1.07 -11.12 -16.75
CA VAL A 35 2.05 -12.08 -17.27
C VAL A 35 2.75 -11.52 -18.51
N ARG A 36 2.01 -10.97 -19.50
CA ARG A 36 2.63 -10.35 -20.68
C ARG A 36 3.62 -9.24 -20.36
N ARG A 37 3.41 -8.51 -19.27
CA ARG A 37 4.21 -7.33 -18.92
C ARG A 37 5.30 -7.60 -17.89
N PHE A 38 5.08 -8.52 -16.96
CA PHE A 38 5.88 -8.65 -15.75
C PHE A 38 6.38 -10.06 -15.46
N VAL A 39 6.18 -11.06 -16.36
CA VAL A 39 6.71 -12.41 -16.16
C VAL A 39 8.21 -12.37 -15.87
N GLY A 40 8.64 -12.99 -14.77
CA GLY A 40 10.04 -13.09 -14.38
C GLY A 40 10.73 -11.75 -14.05
N THR A 41 9.97 -10.69 -13.69
CA THR A 41 10.55 -9.37 -13.39
C THR A 41 10.40 -8.93 -11.93
N VAL A 42 9.52 -9.56 -11.18
CA VAL A 42 9.22 -9.22 -9.79
C VAL A 42 10.23 -9.85 -8.85
N GLN A 43 10.84 -9.08 -7.96
CA GLN A 43 11.79 -9.57 -6.97
C GLN A 43 11.09 -10.10 -5.72
N THR A 44 10.05 -9.41 -5.26
CA THR A 44 9.29 -9.82 -4.08
C THR A 44 7.81 -9.63 -4.32
N VAL A 45 7.03 -10.65 -4.00
CA VAL A 45 5.58 -10.57 -3.93
C VAL A 45 5.19 -10.64 -2.46
N TYR A 46 4.43 -9.66 -2.00
CA TYR A 46 3.74 -9.68 -0.72
C TYR A 46 2.25 -9.78 -0.98
N LEU A 47 1.58 -10.72 -0.33
CA LEU A 47 0.13 -10.93 -0.45
C LEU A 47 -0.51 -10.82 0.93
N ASP A 48 -1.53 -9.98 1.04
CA ASP A 48 -2.37 -9.80 2.24
C ASP A 48 -3.84 -9.94 1.84
N PRO A 49 -4.28 -11.18 1.47
CA PRO A 49 -5.62 -11.45 0.95
C PRO A 49 -6.68 -11.36 2.04
N PRO A 50 -7.98 -11.46 1.71
CA PRO A 50 -9.05 -11.67 2.69
C PRO A 50 -8.80 -12.91 3.55
N PHE A 51 -9.18 -12.85 4.86
CA PHE A 51 -8.90 -13.91 5.87
C PHE A 51 -10.13 -14.71 6.29
N ASN A 52 -11.25 -14.55 5.62
CA ASN A 52 -12.54 -15.13 6.02
C ASN A 52 -12.93 -14.77 7.47
N THR A 53 -12.94 -13.49 7.74
CA THR A 53 -13.33 -12.99 9.07
C THR A 53 -14.84 -12.96 9.28
N GLY A 54 -15.62 -13.17 8.22
CA GLY A 54 -17.07 -13.09 8.22
C GLY A 54 -17.59 -11.65 8.38
N LYS A 55 -16.81 -10.65 7.93
CA LYS A 55 -17.13 -9.22 8.06
C LYS A 55 -16.91 -8.49 6.76
N ASP A 56 -17.68 -7.42 6.57
CA ASP A 56 -17.40 -6.41 5.58
C ASP A 56 -16.47 -5.36 6.17
N PHE A 57 -15.45 -4.97 5.39
CA PHE A 57 -14.51 -3.92 5.76
C PHE A 57 -14.84 -2.63 5.05
N VAL A 58 -14.49 -1.52 5.68
CA VAL A 58 -14.89 -0.19 5.24
C VAL A 58 -13.71 0.78 5.20
N LEU A 59 -13.87 1.81 4.39
CA LEU A 59 -13.07 3.03 4.43
C LEU A 59 -13.86 4.13 5.17
N LYS A 60 -13.28 4.71 6.20
CA LYS A 60 -13.80 5.90 6.87
C LYS A 60 -13.24 7.16 6.21
N GLN A 61 -13.97 7.67 5.23
CA GLN A 61 -13.60 8.84 4.45
C GLN A 61 -14.05 10.12 5.17
N ARG A 62 -13.09 10.98 5.54
CA ARG A 62 -13.37 12.32 6.07
C ARG A 62 -13.82 13.23 4.93
N VAL A 63 -14.80 14.08 5.20
CA VAL A 63 -15.43 14.92 4.19
C VAL A 63 -15.13 16.38 4.44
N GLY A 64 -14.70 17.07 3.40
CA GLY A 64 -14.44 18.49 3.38
C GLY A 64 -13.42 18.95 4.40
N GLU A 65 -13.23 20.24 4.48
CA GLU A 65 -12.28 20.85 5.41
C GLU A 65 -12.63 20.55 6.87
N SER A 66 -13.92 20.63 7.23
CA SER A 66 -14.41 20.33 8.57
C SER A 66 -14.09 18.90 8.99
N GLY A 67 -14.30 17.91 8.11
CA GLY A 67 -14.02 16.52 8.41
C GLY A 67 -12.55 16.25 8.76
N TRP A 68 -11.64 16.96 8.13
CA TRP A 68 -10.20 16.83 8.40
C TRP A 68 -9.76 17.63 9.65
N LYS A 69 -10.40 18.78 9.95
CA LYS A 69 -10.11 19.60 11.16
C LYS A 69 -10.71 19.01 12.43
N THR A 70 -11.97 18.59 12.38
CA THR A 70 -12.74 18.20 13.58
C THR A 70 -12.96 16.69 13.71
N GLY A 71 -12.72 15.92 12.65
CA GLY A 71 -13.03 14.50 12.57
C GLY A 71 -14.46 14.17 12.12
N LYS A 72 -15.28 15.19 11.79
CA LYS A 72 -16.64 15.04 11.26
C LYS A 72 -16.92 16.13 10.21
N PRO A 73 -17.71 15.86 9.15
CA PRO A 73 -18.39 14.60 8.86
C PRO A 73 -17.45 13.50 8.33
N VAL A 74 -17.91 12.25 8.46
CA VAL A 74 -17.23 11.03 7.95
C VAL A 74 -18.24 10.20 7.18
N LEU A 75 -17.90 9.81 5.96
CA LEU A 75 -18.61 8.80 5.19
C LEU A 75 -18.00 7.43 5.45
N THR A 76 -18.82 6.41 5.43
CA THR A 76 -18.39 5.01 5.48
C THR A 76 -18.62 4.40 4.11
N LEU A 77 -17.53 4.04 3.44
CA LEU A 77 -17.57 3.43 2.11
C LEU A 77 -17.24 1.95 2.22
N PRO A 78 -17.90 1.06 1.48
CA PRO A 78 -17.50 -0.32 1.37
C PRO A 78 -16.08 -0.40 0.80
N ALA A 79 -15.21 -1.16 1.46
CA ALA A 79 -13.89 -1.45 0.97
C ALA A 79 -13.88 -2.82 0.28
N TYR A 80 -14.10 -3.89 1.03
CA TYR A 80 -14.26 -5.24 0.50
C TYR A 80 -15.05 -6.11 1.47
N SER A 81 -15.66 -7.17 0.94
CA SER A 81 -16.30 -8.20 1.76
C SER A 81 -15.31 -9.32 2.05
N ASP A 82 -15.24 -9.75 3.31
CA ASP A 82 -14.44 -10.89 3.76
C ASP A 82 -15.37 -11.99 4.30
N VAL A 83 -16.49 -12.16 3.61
CA VAL A 83 -17.50 -13.18 3.87
C VAL A 83 -17.44 -14.19 2.73
N TRP A 84 -17.09 -15.42 3.04
CA TRP A 84 -16.98 -16.53 2.11
C TRP A 84 -18.00 -17.62 2.50
N GLU A 85 -18.93 -17.90 1.64
CA GLU A 85 -19.92 -18.95 1.86
C GLU A 85 -19.26 -20.34 1.80
N ASP A 86 -18.30 -20.51 0.89
CA ASP A 86 -17.50 -21.72 0.73
C ASP A 86 -16.01 -21.41 0.90
N GLU A 87 -15.42 -21.98 1.92
CA GLU A 87 -13.98 -21.83 2.20
C GLU A 87 -13.11 -22.35 1.04
N ARG A 88 -13.63 -23.26 0.21
CA ARG A 88 -12.92 -23.75 -1.00
C ARG A 88 -12.70 -22.65 -2.03
N GLU A 89 -13.61 -21.70 -2.16
CA GLU A 89 -13.46 -20.57 -3.09
C GLU A 89 -12.33 -19.64 -2.64
N LEU A 90 -12.21 -19.39 -1.32
CA LEU A 90 -11.07 -18.65 -0.77
C LEU A 90 -9.74 -19.33 -1.11
N TYR A 91 -9.63 -20.65 -0.89
CA TYR A 91 -8.38 -21.36 -1.18
C TYR A 91 -8.11 -21.48 -2.68
N ALA A 92 -9.13 -21.54 -3.53
CA ALA A 92 -8.96 -21.47 -4.99
C ALA A 92 -8.38 -20.10 -5.38
N MET A 93 -8.93 -19.01 -4.89
CA MET A 93 -8.42 -17.64 -5.11
C MET A 93 -6.97 -17.49 -4.60
N LEU A 94 -6.66 -18.02 -3.41
CA LEU A 94 -5.28 -17.98 -2.87
C LEU A 94 -4.30 -18.77 -3.74
N ARG A 95 -4.72 -19.93 -4.28
CA ARG A 95 -3.92 -20.73 -5.21
C ARG A 95 -3.63 -19.96 -6.51
N GLU A 96 -4.66 -19.38 -7.11
CA GLU A 96 -4.52 -18.58 -8.32
C GLU A 96 -3.56 -17.39 -8.11
N ALA A 97 -3.68 -16.72 -6.97
CA ALA A 97 -2.77 -15.62 -6.60
C ALA A 97 -1.32 -16.11 -6.42
N ALA A 98 -1.12 -17.28 -5.80
CA ALA A 98 0.19 -17.88 -5.59
C ALA A 98 0.84 -18.35 -6.93
N GLU A 99 0.06 -18.94 -7.82
CA GLU A 99 0.50 -19.38 -9.16
C GLU A 99 0.91 -18.18 -10.03
N LEU A 100 0.08 -17.11 -10.01
CA LEU A 100 0.41 -15.86 -10.68
C LEU A 100 1.68 -15.25 -10.09
N ALA A 101 1.76 -15.14 -8.75
CA ALA A 101 2.95 -14.63 -8.07
C ALA A 101 4.21 -15.41 -8.47
N ARG A 102 4.17 -16.73 -8.49
CA ARG A 102 5.30 -17.58 -8.92
C ARG A 102 5.70 -17.30 -10.38
N THR A 103 4.74 -17.06 -11.25
CA THR A 103 4.98 -16.72 -12.66
C THR A 103 5.65 -15.35 -12.81
N LEU A 104 5.20 -14.34 -12.03
CA LEU A 104 5.75 -13.00 -12.08
C LEU A 104 7.14 -12.90 -11.45
N LEU A 105 7.43 -13.73 -10.43
CA LEU A 105 8.71 -13.71 -9.72
C LEU A 105 9.90 -14.01 -10.63
N ARG A 106 11.00 -13.32 -10.41
CA ARG A 106 12.34 -13.67 -10.88
C ARG A 106 12.77 -15.00 -10.25
N ASP A 107 13.77 -15.64 -10.82
CA ASP A 107 14.29 -16.91 -10.26
C ASP A 107 14.94 -16.69 -8.88
N ASP A 108 15.52 -15.52 -8.63
CA ASP A 108 16.04 -15.11 -7.33
C ASP A 108 15.00 -14.39 -6.44
N GLY A 109 13.72 -14.48 -6.80
CA GLY A 109 12.61 -13.81 -6.11
C GLY A 109 11.96 -14.63 -4.99
N SER A 110 11.13 -13.96 -4.19
CA SER A 110 10.49 -14.51 -3.00
C SER A 110 9.02 -14.10 -2.87
N LEU A 111 8.22 -14.98 -2.27
CA LEU A 111 6.84 -14.75 -1.87
C LEU A 111 6.73 -14.64 -0.34
N PHE A 112 5.96 -13.66 0.13
CA PHE A 112 5.50 -13.54 1.51
C PHE A 112 3.97 -13.52 1.51
N LEU A 113 3.34 -14.60 1.97
CA LEU A 113 1.88 -14.67 2.15
C LEU A 113 1.54 -14.39 3.61
N HIS A 114 0.89 -13.27 3.84
CA HIS A 114 0.37 -12.89 5.15
C HIS A 114 -1.03 -13.49 5.32
N ILE A 115 -1.24 -14.23 6.38
CA ILE A 115 -2.50 -14.96 6.59
C ILE A 115 -2.83 -15.06 8.09
N ASP A 116 -4.11 -15.15 8.39
CA ASP A 116 -4.59 -15.41 9.76
C ASP A 116 -4.23 -16.84 10.21
N SER A 117 -3.96 -16.99 11.49
CA SER A 117 -3.59 -18.26 12.11
C SER A 117 -4.64 -19.38 11.93
N ARG A 118 -5.89 -19.07 11.58
CA ARG A 118 -6.95 -20.05 11.30
C ARG A 118 -6.76 -20.73 9.94
N LEU A 119 -6.21 -20.00 8.97
CA LEU A 119 -6.11 -20.43 7.58
C LEU A 119 -4.71 -20.97 7.22
N HIS A 120 -3.69 -20.69 8.04
CA HIS A 120 -2.29 -20.88 7.66
C HIS A 120 -1.93 -22.32 7.30
N ALA A 121 -2.46 -23.32 8.02
CA ALA A 121 -2.08 -24.72 7.79
C ALA A 121 -2.44 -25.19 6.36
N ARG A 122 -3.66 -24.86 5.88
CA ARG A 122 -4.08 -25.17 4.51
C ARG A 122 -3.34 -24.31 3.48
N ALA A 123 -3.14 -23.02 3.79
CA ALA A 123 -2.38 -22.13 2.94
C ALA A 123 -0.93 -22.62 2.78
N ARG A 124 -0.32 -23.16 3.84
CA ARG A 124 1.01 -23.76 3.79
C ARG A 124 1.04 -24.98 2.83
N LEU A 125 0.11 -25.91 2.98
CA LEU A 125 0.02 -27.08 2.11
C LEU A 125 -0.21 -26.68 0.64
N MET A 126 -1.08 -25.71 0.41
CA MET A 126 -1.34 -25.18 -0.93
C MET A 126 -0.07 -24.55 -1.55
N LEU A 127 0.70 -23.78 -0.77
CA LEU A 127 1.95 -23.20 -1.24
C LEU A 127 3.03 -24.27 -1.49
N ASP A 128 3.08 -25.35 -0.70
CA ASP A 128 3.97 -26.48 -0.93
C ASP A 128 3.65 -27.18 -2.28
N GLU A 129 2.38 -27.25 -2.68
CA GLU A 129 1.99 -27.75 -4.01
C GLU A 129 2.39 -26.79 -5.14
N VAL A 130 2.24 -25.48 -4.94
CA VAL A 130 2.54 -24.46 -5.97
C VAL A 130 4.04 -24.24 -6.13
N PHE A 131 4.79 -24.08 -5.04
CA PHE A 131 6.22 -23.72 -5.06
C PHE A 131 7.14 -24.93 -4.89
N GLY A 132 6.64 -26.01 -4.29
CA GLY A 132 7.40 -27.17 -3.83
C GLY A 132 7.80 -27.04 -2.35
N GLU A 133 7.73 -28.12 -1.57
CA GLU A 133 8.07 -28.15 -0.14
C GLU A 133 9.45 -27.58 0.19
N LYS A 134 10.46 -27.84 -0.68
CA LYS A 134 11.83 -27.32 -0.51
C LYS A 134 11.98 -25.82 -0.76
N ALA A 135 10.97 -25.17 -1.29
CA ALA A 135 10.92 -23.73 -1.49
C ALA A 135 10.53 -22.95 -0.22
N PHE A 136 9.94 -23.63 0.75
CA PHE A 136 9.62 -23.04 2.04
C PHE A 136 10.87 -22.61 2.79
N VAL A 137 10.83 -21.40 3.38
CA VAL A 137 11.94 -20.82 4.14
C VAL A 137 11.58 -20.68 5.60
N ASN A 138 10.57 -19.87 5.93
CA ASN A 138 10.13 -19.62 7.29
C ASN A 138 8.60 -19.50 7.39
N GLU A 139 8.09 -19.88 8.55
CA GLU A 139 6.84 -19.41 9.11
C GLU A 139 7.14 -18.27 10.08
N ILE A 140 6.84 -17.03 9.67
CA ILE A 140 7.09 -15.85 10.49
C ILE A 140 5.84 -15.56 11.32
N ILE A 141 5.98 -15.49 12.63
CA ILE A 141 4.91 -15.15 13.57
C ILE A 141 4.99 -13.66 13.86
N TRP A 142 4.06 -12.89 13.31
CA TRP A 142 3.92 -11.49 13.66
C TRP A 142 2.99 -11.35 14.87
N ALA A 143 3.58 -11.23 16.07
CA ALA A 143 2.88 -11.14 17.34
C ALA A 143 2.64 -9.67 17.72
N TYR A 144 1.41 -9.37 18.17
CA TYR A 144 1.02 -8.01 18.54
C TYR A 144 0.24 -7.95 19.86
N LYS A 145 0.43 -6.83 20.58
CA LYS A 145 -0.18 -6.59 21.90
C LYS A 145 -1.54 -5.90 21.76
N SER A 146 -2.49 -6.52 21.08
CA SER A 146 -3.85 -5.98 20.94
C SER A 146 -4.89 -6.99 21.34
N GLY A 147 -6.14 -6.51 21.44
CA GLY A 147 -7.31 -7.32 21.52
C GLY A 147 -7.76 -7.73 22.91
N GLY A 148 -8.96 -8.31 22.92
CA GLY A 148 -9.71 -8.64 24.10
C GLY A 148 -9.09 -9.78 24.92
N ARG A 149 -9.74 -10.05 26.04
CA ARG A 149 -9.47 -11.22 26.89
C ARG A 149 -10.52 -12.27 26.61
N SER A 150 -10.10 -13.51 26.35
CA SER A 150 -11.00 -14.66 26.30
C SER A 150 -10.89 -15.44 27.60
N GLN A 151 -12.00 -15.97 28.06
CA GLN A 151 -12.06 -16.90 29.22
C GLN A 151 -12.17 -18.37 28.77
N ALA A 152 -12.51 -18.61 27.50
CA ALA A 152 -12.72 -19.94 26.96
C ALA A 152 -11.48 -20.51 26.22
N HIS A 153 -10.57 -19.64 25.80
CA HIS A 153 -9.36 -20.03 25.07
C HIS A 153 -8.27 -18.95 25.20
N PHE A 154 -7.05 -19.26 24.81
CA PHE A 154 -6.00 -18.25 24.72
C PHE A 154 -6.35 -17.20 23.67
N SER A 155 -6.15 -15.90 23.99
CA SER A 155 -6.39 -14.80 23.05
C SER A 155 -5.46 -14.92 21.85
N ARG A 156 -6.03 -14.90 20.64
CA ARG A 156 -5.27 -14.90 19.37
C ARG A 156 -4.65 -13.54 19.18
N LYS A 157 -3.33 -13.46 19.14
CA LYS A 157 -2.56 -12.21 19.11
C LYS A 157 -1.40 -12.27 18.13
N HIS A 158 -1.58 -12.97 17.03
CA HIS A 158 -0.59 -13.04 15.97
C HIS A 158 -1.25 -13.37 14.64
N ASP A 159 -0.61 -12.91 13.60
CA ASP A 159 -0.80 -13.39 12.23
C ASP A 159 0.46 -14.14 11.79
N ILE A 160 0.36 -14.85 10.70
CA ILE A 160 1.45 -15.67 10.15
C ILE A 160 1.81 -15.12 8.78
N ILE A 161 3.12 -15.06 8.50
CA ILE A 161 3.64 -14.73 7.18
C ILE A 161 4.45 -15.92 6.69
N LEU A 162 3.95 -16.60 5.65
CA LEU A 162 4.64 -17.73 5.04
C LEU A 162 5.64 -17.20 4.02
N PHE A 163 6.91 -17.49 4.23
CA PHE A 163 8.01 -17.09 3.38
C PHE A 163 8.45 -18.24 2.48
N TYR A 164 8.30 -18.05 1.18
CA TYR A 164 8.74 -18.97 0.13
C TYR A 164 9.73 -18.30 -0.82
N ARG A 165 10.69 -19.07 -1.32
CA ARG A 165 11.60 -18.67 -2.40
C ARG A 165 11.20 -19.34 -3.70
N LYS A 166 11.40 -18.68 -4.86
CA LYS A 166 11.12 -19.32 -6.14
C LYS A 166 12.13 -20.43 -6.47
N THR A 167 13.41 -20.16 -6.18
CA THR A 167 14.52 -21.13 -6.34
C THR A 167 15.49 -21.05 -5.16
N PRO A 168 16.42 -21.99 -5.01
CA PRO A 168 17.47 -21.92 -3.98
C PRO A 168 18.36 -20.69 -4.07
N GLN A 169 18.42 -20.00 -5.21
CA GLN A 169 19.22 -18.79 -5.46
C GLN A 169 18.53 -17.49 -5.02
N ALA A 170 17.39 -17.58 -4.33
CA ALA A 170 16.64 -16.40 -3.88
C ALA A 170 17.53 -15.43 -3.10
N TYR A 171 17.39 -14.13 -3.44
CA TYR A 171 18.09 -13.07 -2.73
C TYR A 171 17.49 -12.87 -1.34
N PHE A 172 18.36 -12.89 -0.33
CA PHE A 172 18.00 -12.57 1.05
C PHE A 172 19.19 -11.93 1.77
N ASN A 173 18.97 -10.74 2.34
CA ASN A 173 19.98 -9.99 3.08
C ASN A 173 19.49 -9.68 4.50
N ILE A 174 19.76 -10.56 5.44
CA ILE A 174 19.35 -10.38 6.84
C ILE A 174 20.02 -9.17 7.50
N ALA A 175 21.22 -8.78 7.04
CA ALA A 175 21.92 -7.64 7.59
C ALA A 175 21.19 -6.30 7.34
N ALA A 176 20.36 -6.22 6.28
CA ALA A 176 19.56 -5.03 6.02
C ALA A 176 18.50 -4.72 7.11
N VAL A 177 18.22 -5.68 7.99
CA VAL A 177 17.25 -5.56 9.08
C VAL A 177 17.88 -5.81 10.47
N GLY A 178 19.20 -5.78 10.55
CA GLY A 178 19.96 -5.84 11.78
C GLY A 178 19.62 -4.67 12.72
N VAL A 179 19.62 -4.92 13.99
CA VAL A 179 19.44 -3.90 15.03
C VAL A 179 20.61 -3.96 16.00
N PRO A 180 21.07 -2.80 16.53
CA PRO A 180 22.13 -2.79 17.53
C PRO A 180 21.76 -3.69 18.73
N ARG A 181 22.72 -4.42 19.26
CA ARG A 181 22.57 -5.26 20.45
C ARG A 181 22.42 -4.39 21.71
N THR A 182 21.45 -3.50 21.72
CA THR A 182 21.13 -2.69 22.90
C THR A 182 20.21 -3.51 23.82
N ASN A 183 20.64 -3.75 25.08
CA ASN A 183 19.79 -4.30 26.14
C ASN A 183 19.32 -5.77 26.01
N ALA A 184 20.04 -6.63 25.35
CA ALA A 184 19.80 -8.04 25.53
C ALA A 184 20.00 -8.39 27.03
N ARG A 185 18.89 -8.60 27.75
CA ARG A 185 18.91 -9.11 29.16
C ARG A 185 19.36 -10.55 29.14
N ASN A 186 20.67 -10.75 28.97
CA ASN A 186 21.29 -12.05 29.05
C ASN A 186 21.84 -12.24 30.46
N ASN A 187 20.99 -12.72 31.36
CA ASN A 187 21.28 -12.83 32.78
C ASN A 187 22.40 -13.85 33.11
N HIS A 188 22.85 -14.62 32.14
CA HIS A 188 23.83 -15.70 32.33
C HIS A 188 25.15 -15.46 31.59
N MET A 189 25.34 -14.33 30.90
CA MET A 189 26.58 -14.02 30.21
C MET A 189 27.43 -13.06 31.02
N ARG A 190 28.73 -13.39 31.15
CA ARG A 190 29.70 -12.49 31.76
C ARG A 190 29.97 -11.30 30.85
N ARG A 191 29.82 -10.07 31.38
CA ARG A 191 30.19 -8.85 30.68
C ARG A 191 31.64 -8.51 30.92
N ALA A 192 32.39 -8.21 29.87
CA ALA A 192 33.80 -7.84 29.92
C ALA A 192 34.12 -6.80 28.84
N VAL A 193 35.35 -6.27 28.90
CA VAL A 193 35.89 -5.35 27.89
C VAL A 193 37.14 -6.02 27.32
N ASP A 194 37.29 -5.98 26.00
CA ASP A 194 38.48 -6.50 25.33
C ASP A 194 39.65 -5.48 25.38
N GLU A 195 40.80 -5.88 24.85
CA GLU A 195 42.02 -5.06 24.77
C GLU A 195 41.86 -3.78 23.91
N ASN A 196 40.84 -3.71 23.04
CA ASN A 196 40.51 -2.55 22.21
C ASN A 196 39.45 -1.65 22.84
N GLY A 197 39.02 -1.95 24.09
CA GLY A 197 37.98 -1.18 24.78
C GLY A 197 36.56 -1.52 24.37
N ARG A 198 36.34 -2.55 23.53
CA ARG A 198 34.98 -2.97 23.11
C ARG A 198 34.33 -3.80 24.20
N VAL A 199 33.10 -3.48 24.52
CA VAL A 199 32.29 -4.19 25.50
C VAL A 199 31.69 -5.45 24.88
N TYR A 200 31.88 -6.60 25.50
CA TYR A 200 31.29 -7.86 25.05
C TYR A 200 30.69 -8.64 26.21
N ARG A 201 29.86 -9.59 25.87
CA ARG A 201 29.32 -10.61 26.76
C ARG A 201 29.82 -11.96 26.30
N SER A 202 30.18 -12.83 27.21
CA SER A 202 30.65 -14.16 26.84
C SER A 202 29.91 -15.26 27.56
N ILE A 203 29.85 -16.41 26.91
CA ILE A 203 29.38 -17.68 27.44
C ILE A 203 30.39 -18.77 27.04
N VAL A 204 30.68 -19.68 27.96
CA VAL A 204 31.48 -20.85 27.66
C VAL A 204 30.56 -22.04 27.45
N THR A 205 30.62 -22.64 26.27
CA THR A 205 29.85 -23.84 25.93
C THR A 205 30.81 -24.90 25.38
N GLN A 206 30.78 -26.09 25.94
CA GLN A 206 31.65 -27.18 25.53
C GLN A 206 33.15 -26.81 25.53
N GLY A 207 33.59 -25.99 26.52
CA GLY A 207 34.98 -25.54 26.64
C GLY A 207 35.41 -24.42 25.68
N LYS A 208 34.51 -23.92 24.80
CA LYS A 208 34.77 -22.83 23.89
C LYS A 208 34.08 -21.58 24.37
N GLU A 209 34.81 -20.44 24.47
CA GLU A 209 34.25 -19.12 24.76
C GLU A 209 33.67 -18.51 23.48
N TYR A 210 32.40 -18.07 23.55
CA TYR A 210 31.74 -17.30 22.53
C TYR A 210 31.57 -15.87 23.05
N ARG A 211 32.04 -14.88 22.28
CA ARG A 211 31.97 -13.46 22.62
C ARG A 211 30.94 -12.77 21.70
N TYR A 212 30.09 -11.93 22.29
CA TYR A 212 29.06 -11.17 21.65
C TYR A 212 29.23 -9.70 22.01
N TYR A 213 29.64 -8.88 21.07
CA TYR A 213 29.92 -7.47 21.30
C TYR A 213 28.65 -6.65 21.38
N ASP A 214 28.59 -5.64 22.28
CA ASP A 214 27.42 -4.77 22.46
C ASP A 214 27.20 -3.86 21.24
N ASP A 215 28.24 -3.60 20.44
CA ASP A 215 28.23 -2.81 19.19
C ASP A 215 27.95 -3.64 17.93
N GLU A 216 27.79 -4.95 18.04
CA GLU A 216 27.38 -5.81 16.92
C GLU A 216 25.88 -5.81 16.74
N GLU A 217 25.46 -5.99 15.49
CA GLU A 217 24.05 -6.13 15.15
C GLU A 217 23.50 -7.50 15.54
N VAL A 218 22.25 -7.51 15.94
CA VAL A 218 21.45 -8.71 16.14
C VAL A 218 20.40 -8.78 15.08
N TYR A 219 20.28 -9.92 14.44
CA TYR A 219 19.28 -10.14 13.42
C TYR A 219 17.98 -10.65 14.05
N PRO A 220 16.81 -10.18 13.56
CA PRO A 220 15.52 -10.67 14.05
C PRO A 220 15.36 -12.17 13.71
N GLY A 221 14.77 -12.92 14.65
CA GLY A 221 14.27 -14.26 14.38
C GLY A 221 12.94 -14.23 13.62
N ASP A 222 12.27 -15.37 13.57
CA ASP A 222 10.98 -15.55 12.90
C ASP A 222 9.77 -15.22 13.78
N VAL A 223 9.96 -14.80 15.03
CA VAL A 223 8.93 -14.26 15.91
C VAL A 223 9.13 -12.75 16.06
N TRP A 224 8.21 -11.96 15.47
CA TRP A 224 8.29 -10.51 15.42
C TRP A 224 7.35 -9.87 16.43
N GLU A 225 7.85 -9.56 17.63
CA GLU A 225 7.12 -8.87 18.70
C GLU A 225 7.40 -7.36 18.73
N ASP A 226 8.43 -6.91 18.01
CA ASP A 226 8.91 -5.53 17.97
C ASP A 226 8.22 -4.67 16.92
N VAL A 227 7.37 -5.26 16.08
CA VAL A 227 6.54 -4.57 15.09
C VAL A 227 5.10 -4.48 15.61
N SER A 228 4.73 -3.33 16.15
CA SER A 228 3.36 -3.12 16.64
C SER A 228 2.37 -2.97 15.49
N HIS A 229 1.12 -3.44 15.69
CA HIS A 229 0.01 -3.09 14.81
C HIS A 229 -0.36 -1.61 14.96
N LEU A 230 -1.05 -1.05 13.96
CA LEU A 230 -1.46 0.35 13.97
C LEU A 230 -2.55 0.59 15.04
N GLN A 231 -2.25 1.47 15.99
CA GLN A 231 -3.23 1.93 16.98
C GLN A 231 -4.28 2.83 16.31
N GLN A 232 -5.45 3.02 16.96
CA GLN A 232 -6.54 3.83 16.40
C GLN A 232 -6.14 5.27 16.06
N LYS A 233 -5.21 5.85 16.83
CA LYS A 233 -4.73 7.24 16.67
C LYS A 233 -3.39 7.33 15.95
N ASP A 234 -2.90 6.22 15.36
CA ASP A 234 -1.62 6.21 14.65
C ASP A 234 -1.68 7.19 13.47
N PRO A 235 -0.69 8.08 13.31
CA PRO A 235 -0.66 9.06 12.22
C PRO A 235 -0.56 8.42 10.83
N GLN A 236 -0.10 7.17 10.72
CA GLN A 236 -0.08 6.43 9.45
C GLN A 236 -1.46 6.02 8.95
N ARG A 237 -2.50 6.06 9.82
CA ARG A 237 -3.83 5.59 9.43
C ARG A 237 -4.46 6.44 8.35
N THR A 238 -4.85 5.75 7.27
CA THR A 238 -5.57 6.34 6.12
C THR A 238 -7.09 6.33 6.28
N GLY A 239 -7.61 5.62 7.27
CA GLY A 239 -9.05 5.33 7.43
C GLY A 239 -9.47 3.97 6.85
N TYR A 240 -8.55 3.29 6.15
CA TYR A 240 -8.76 1.91 5.68
C TYR A 240 -8.59 0.93 6.84
N ASP A 241 -9.60 0.09 7.10
CA ASP A 241 -9.68 -0.68 8.35
C ASP A 241 -8.52 -1.69 8.53
N THR A 242 -8.12 -2.39 7.48
CA THR A 242 -7.13 -3.47 7.51
C THR A 242 -5.70 -3.04 7.17
N GLN A 243 -5.40 -1.74 7.25
CA GLN A 243 -4.08 -1.22 6.94
C GLN A 243 -2.97 -1.86 7.78
N LYS A 244 -1.95 -2.42 7.13
CA LYS A 244 -0.74 -2.92 7.79
C LYS A 244 0.25 -1.79 8.15
N PRO A 245 1.03 -1.93 9.22
CA PRO A 245 2.06 -0.96 9.58
C PRO A 245 3.20 -0.94 8.56
N ALA A 246 3.72 0.25 8.25
CA ALA A 246 4.83 0.41 7.32
C ALA A 246 6.06 -0.42 7.73
N ARG A 247 6.39 -0.47 9.03
CA ARG A 247 7.55 -1.19 9.56
C ARG A 247 7.54 -2.70 9.24
N LEU A 248 6.34 -3.30 9.08
CA LEU A 248 6.23 -4.70 8.66
C LEU A 248 6.77 -4.89 7.25
N LEU A 249 6.31 -4.04 6.33
CA LEU A 249 6.71 -4.06 4.92
C LEU A 249 8.15 -3.60 4.74
N GLU A 250 8.62 -2.60 5.51
CA GLU A 250 10.02 -2.16 5.52
C GLU A 250 10.96 -3.33 5.80
N ARG A 251 10.65 -4.17 6.80
CA ARG A 251 11.44 -5.36 7.13
C ARG A 251 11.46 -6.37 5.99
N ILE A 252 10.32 -6.71 5.45
CA ILE A 252 10.20 -7.66 4.34
C ILE A 252 10.95 -7.15 3.10
N ILE A 253 10.69 -5.91 2.69
CA ILE A 253 11.27 -5.32 1.49
C ILE A 253 12.78 -5.12 1.63
N ALA A 254 13.26 -4.71 2.82
CA ALA A 254 14.69 -4.52 3.05
C ALA A 254 15.50 -5.79 2.87
N CYS A 255 15.04 -6.92 3.42
CA CYS A 255 15.79 -8.17 3.37
C CYS A 255 15.63 -8.94 2.04
N SER A 256 14.55 -8.70 1.29
CA SER A 256 14.21 -9.49 0.09
C SER A 256 14.45 -8.76 -1.24
N THR A 257 14.84 -7.47 -1.21
CA THR A 257 15.02 -6.65 -2.42
C THR A 257 16.24 -5.73 -2.34
N ARG A 258 16.73 -5.32 -3.51
CA ARG A 258 17.72 -4.24 -3.69
C ARG A 258 17.03 -2.96 -4.16
N PRO A 259 17.64 -1.76 -4.02
CA PRO A 259 17.15 -0.56 -4.69
C PRO A 259 16.93 -0.79 -6.19
N GLY A 260 15.80 -0.29 -6.71
CA GLY A 260 15.38 -0.46 -8.11
C GLY A 260 14.63 -1.76 -8.42
N ASP A 261 14.65 -2.76 -7.53
CA ASP A 261 13.87 -3.99 -7.71
C ASP A 261 12.36 -3.72 -7.71
N LEU A 262 11.58 -4.62 -8.30
CA LEU A 262 10.13 -4.55 -8.37
C LEU A 262 9.49 -5.37 -7.25
N VAL A 263 8.66 -4.71 -6.44
CA VAL A 263 7.82 -5.31 -5.40
C VAL A 263 6.39 -5.38 -5.91
N CYS A 264 5.73 -6.52 -5.77
CA CYS A 264 4.33 -6.71 -6.20
C CYS A 264 3.42 -7.01 -5.01
N ASP A 265 2.18 -6.47 -5.08
CA ASP A 265 1.09 -6.74 -4.15
C ASP A 265 -0.22 -6.83 -4.95
N LEU A 266 -0.83 -8.02 -4.96
CA LEU A 266 -2.08 -8.28 -5.69
C LEU A 266 -3.34 -7.91 -4.90
N PHE A 267 -3.17 -7.52 -3.62
CA PHE A 267 -4.23 -7.11 -2.67
C PHE A 267 -3.83 -5.79 -1.99
N GLY A 268 -3.59 -4.76 -2.79
CA GLY A 268 -2.91 -3.53 -2.39
C GLY A 268 -3.56 -2.76 -1.23
N GLY A 269 -4.88 -2.87 -1.04
CA GLY A 269 -5.62 -2.25 0.05
C GLY A 269 -5.32 -0.77 0.23
N SER A 270 -4.79 -0.40 1.39
CA SER A 270 -4.39 0.98 1.68
C SER A 270 -3.10 1.45 0.99
N GLY A 271 -2.44 0.60 0.19
CA GLY A 271 -1.20 0.93 -0.52
C GLY A 271 0.05 0.99 0.36
N THR A 272 0.09 0.27 1.49
CA THR A 272 1.28 0.27 2.35
C THR A 272 2.50 -0.28 1.61
N THR A 273 2.33 -1.36 0.85
CA THR A 273 3.39 -1.97 0.04
C THR A 273 3.96 -0.97 -0.98
N ALA A 274 3.08 -0.28 -1.74
CA ALA A 274 3.50 0.73 -2.72
C ALA A 274 4.28 1.87 -2.08
N ALA A 275 3.76 2.42 -0.96
CA ALA A 275 4.38 3.55 -0.28
C ALA A 275 5.75 3.21 0.30
N VAL A 276 5.88 2.04 0.95
CA VAL A 276 7.16 1.58 1.51
C VAL A 276 8.16 1.26 0.41
N ALA A 277 7.74 0.56 -0.66
CA ALA A 277 8.60 0.27 -1.79
C ALA A 277 9.16 1.57 -2.42
N ALA A 278 8.31 2.54 -2.70
CA ALA A 278 8.72 3.84 -3.26
C ALA A 278 9.65 4.61 -2.32
N GLN A 279 9.33 4.67 -1.03
CA GLN A 279 10.15 5.32 0.00
C GLN A 279 11.56 4.72 0.07
N MET A 280 11.66 3.41 -0.08
CA MET A 280 12.92 2.67 -0.05
C MET A 280 13.65 2.65 -1.41
N GLY A 281 13.15 3.34 -2.43
CA GLY A 281 13.77 3.36 -3.77
C GLY A 281 13.55 2.08 -4.57
N ARG A 282 12.47 1.35 -4.31
CA ARG A 282 12.03 0.17 -5.08
C ARG A 282 10.89 0.56 -6.00
N ARG A 283 10.78 -0.10 -7.14
CA ARG A 283 9.58 -0.02 -7.99
C ARG A 283 8.47 -0.85 -7.36
N PHE A 284 7.24 -0.51 -7.69
CA PHE A 284 6.08 -1.24 -7.18
C PHE A 284 5.06 -1.54 -8.27
N LEU A 285 4.34 -2.65 -8.08
CA LEU A 285 3.16 -3.06 -8.83
C LEU A 285 2.10 -3.46 -7.82
N CYS A 286 1.06 -2.64 -7.68
CA CYS A 286 -0.02 -2.92 -6.73
C CYS A 286 -1.36 -2.97 -7.45
N LEU A 287 -2.17 -3.97 -7.10
CA LEU A 287 -3.52 -4.14 -7.62
C LEU A 287 -4.53 -4.13 -6.48
N ASP A 288 -5.74 -3.67 -6.78
CA ASP A 288 -6.91 -3.87 -5.92
C ASP A 288 -8.20 -3.72 -6.71
N ALA A 289 -9.20 -4.53 -6.39
CA ALA A 289 -10.52 -4.49 -6.99
C ALA A 289 -11.45 -3.44 -6.34
N SER A 290 -11.02 -2.81 -5.24
CA SER A 290 -11.80 -1.82 -4.50
C SER A 290 -11.51 -0.40 -4.97
N ARG A 291 -12.56 0.36 -5.32
CA ARG A 291 -12.44 1.81 -5.58
C ARG A 291 -11.94 2.59 -4.37
N ALA A 292 -12.38 2.18 -3.18
CA ALA A 292 -11.93 2.78 -1.93
C ALA A 292 -10.40 2.58 -1.72
N ALA A 293 -9.90 1.38 -2.01
CA ALA A 293 -8.47 1.09 -1.99
C ALA A 293 -7.72 1.94 -3.01
N LEU A 294 -8.22 2.00 -4.26
CA LEU A 294 -7.62 2.80 -5.33
C LEU A 294 -7.49 4.28 -4.95
N ALA A 295 -8.56 4.89 -4.42
CA ALA A 295 -8.56 6.28 -4.00
C ALA A 295 -7.55 6.55 -2.88
N VAL A 296 -7.43 5.63 -1.91
CA VAL A 296 -6.45 5.71 -0.82
C VAL A 296 -5.03 5.53 -1.34
N MET A 297 -4.79 4.53 -2.20
CA MET A 297 -3.47 4.31 -2.82
C MET A 297 -3.02 5.52 -3.62
N ARG A 298 -3.88 6.04 -4.51
CA ARG A 298 -3.58 7.23 -5.32
C ARG A 298 -3.18 8.40 -4.43
N LYS A 299 -3.98 8.70 -3.41
CA LYS A 299 -3.72 9.80 -2.46
C LYS A 299 -2.39 9.63 -1.74
N ARG A 300 -2.10 8.41 -1.28
CA ARG A 300 -0.89 8.08 -0.53
C ARG A 300 0.38 8.21 -1.39
N MET A 301 0.23 7.98 -2.69
CA MET A 301 1.34 8.01 -3.64
C MET A 301 1.57 9.39 -4.27
N LEU A 302 0.71 10.40 -4.02
CA LEU A 302 0.98 11.76 -4.48
C LEU A 302 2.34 12.25 -3.96
N GLY A 303 3.18 12.74 -4.87
CA GLY A 303 4.56 13.10 -4.60
C GLY A 303 5.60 12.04 -5.00
N TYR A 304 5.19 10.84 -5.34
CA TYR A 304 6.01 9.81 -5.98
C TYR A 304 5.71 9.71 -7.48
N ALA A 305 6.67 9.15 -8.23
CA ALA A 305 6.41 8.80 -9.63
C ALA A 305 5.57 7.52 -9.70
N PHE A 306 4.46 7.53 -10.40
CA PHE A 306 3.65 6.32 -10.63
C PHE A 306 2.69 6.47 -11.80
N ARG A 307 2.23 5.32 -12.28
CA ARG A 307 1.18 5.15 -13.27
C ARG A 307 -0.04 4.51 -12.61
N LEU A 308 -1.20 5.09 -12.80
CA LEU A 308 -2.48 4.55 -12.36
C LEU A 308 -3.27 4.06 -13.58
N GLU A 309 -3.56 2.78 -13.63
CA GLU A 309 -4.33 2.14 -14.69
C GLU A 309 -5.73 1.82 -14.16
N ALA A 310 -6.68 2.67 -14.50
CA ALA A 310 -8.08 2.55 -14.15
C ALA A 310 -8.89 3.37 -15.15
N GLN A 311 -10.00 2.83 -15.64
CA GLN A 311 -10.94 3.63 -16.42
C GLN A 311 -11.55 4.72 -15.52
N SER A 312 -11.65 5.96 -16.04
CA SER A 312 -12.39 7.02 -15.34
C SER A 312 -13.84 6.62 -15.13
N ASP A 313 -14.37 7.03 -13.98
CA ASP A 313 -15.79 6.84 -13.70
C ASP A 313 -16.63 7.82 -14.51
N THR A 314 -17.90 7.49 -14.66
CA THR A 314 -18.91 8.37 -15.25
C THR A 314 -19.69 9.05 -14.14
N GLY A 315 -20.18 10.26 -14.39
CA GLY A 315 -21.00 11.03 -13.48
C GLY A 315 -21.12 12.48 -13.93
N GLU A 316 -22.11 13.16 -13.41
CA GLU A 316 -22.44 14.55 -13.73
C GLU A 316 -22.49 15.41 -12.44
N PRO A 317 -21.39 15.48 -11.65
CA PRO A 317 -21.36 16.37 -10.49
C PRO A 317 -21.42 17.83 -10.96
N GLU A 318 -21.99 18.67 -10.12
CA GLU A 318 -21.92 20.10 -10.34
C GLU A 318 -20.48 20.58 -10.04
N ILE A 319 -19.76 21.01 -11.06
CA ILE A 319 -18.35 21.44 -10.96
C ILE A 319 -18.20 22.88 -11.47
N ASP A 320 -17.48 23.70 -10.72
CA ASP A 320 -17.10 25.05 -11.09
C ASP A 320 -15.71 25.41 -10.57
N GLY A 321 -15.10 26.39 -11.21
CA GLY A 321 -13.76 26.84 -10.85
C GLY A 321 -13.26 28.00 -11.71
N CYS A 322 -12.07 28.45 -11.39
CA CYS A 322 -11.40 29.56 -12.05
C CYS A 322 -10.12 29.09 -12.76
N LEU A 323 -9.91 29.57 -13.97
CA LEU A 323 -8.71 29.33 -14.76
C LEU A 323 -8.00 30.67 -15.03
N ARG A 324 -6.73 30.75 -14.70
CA ARG A 324 -5.89 31.92 -14.94
C ARG A 324 -4.66 31.55 -15.76
N ARG A 325 -4.39 32.35 -16.77
CA ARG A 325 -3.16 32.22 -17.57
C ARG A 325 -2.03 33.03 -16.93
N GLY A 326 -0.94 32.39 -16.56
CA GLY A 326 0.32 32.99 -16.17
C GLY A 326 1.32 33.01 -17.34
N ILE A 327 2.54 33.46 -17.07
CA ILE A 327 3.63 33.44 -18.06
C ILE A 327 4.20 32.01 -18.11
N GLY A 328 3.85 31.25 -19.16
CA GLY A 328 4.33 29.89 -19.37
C GLY A 328 3.60 28.80 -18.59
N PHE A 329 2.54 29.12 -17.85
CA PHE A 329 1.74 28.15 -17.10
C PHE A 329 0.27 28.54 -17.03
N MET A 330 -0.57 27.56 -16.67
CA MET A 330 -1.98 27.73 -16.33
C MET A 330 -2.20 27.44 -14.86
N GLU A 331 -3.03 28.24 -14.20
CA GLU A 331 -3.50 28.03 -12.83
C GLU A 331 -4.97 27.68 -12.82
N CYS A 332 -5.35 26.73 -12.00
CA CYS A 332 -6.76 26.31 -11.84
C CYS A 332 -7.10 26.22 -10.34
N TRP A 333 -8.26 26.78 -9.98
CA TRP A 333 -8.89 26.61 -8.68
C TRP A 333 -10.16 25.78 -8.88
N LEU A 334 -10.43 24.86 -7.97
CA LEU A 334 -11.66 24.10 -7.89
C LEU A 334 -12.55 24.74 -6.82
N ASP A 335 -13.47 25.63 -7.24
CA ASP A 335 -14.30 26.42 -6.32
C ASP A 335 -15.53 25.63 -5.84
N LYS A 336 -16.07 24.77 -6.71
CA LYS A 336 -17.27 23.98 -6.44
C LYS A 336 -17.14 22.56 -6.99
N TYR A 337 -17.55 21.60 -6.19
CA TYR A 337 -17.71 20.21 -6.60
C TYR A 337 -18.81 19.58 -5.73
N ARG A 338 -19.97 19.32 -6.30
CA ARG A 338 -21.12 18.70 -5.62
C ARG A 338 -21.50 17.42 -6.32
N LEU A 339 -21.75 16.40 -5.52
CA LEU A 339 -22.26 15.13 -6.03
C LEU A 339 -23.67 15.30 -6.60
N GLU A 340 -24.05 14.41 -7.50
CA GLU A 340 -25.40 14.31 -8.03
C GLU A 340 -26.39 13.98 -6.91
N GLU A 341 -27.62 14.41 -7.05
CA GLU A 341 -28.71 14.15 -6.09
C GLU A 341 -28.91 12.64 -5.89
N GLY A 342 -29.15 12.24 -4.66
CA GLY A 342 -29.44 10.86 -4.29
C GLY A 342 -28.24 9.96 -4.03
N LEU A 343 -26.99 10.37 -4.37
CA LEU A 343 -25.80 9.57 -4.10
C LEU A 343 -25.40 9.55 -2.62
N THR A 344 -25.81 10.56 -1.85
CA THR A 344 -25.56 10.66 -0.42
C THR A 344 -26.66 11.48 0.25
N LYS A 345 -26.84 11.25 1.56
CA LYS A 345 -27.75 12.07 2.39
C LYS A 345 -27.07 13.35 2.93
N HIS A 346 -25.78 13.51 2.67
CA HIS A 346 -25.00 14.66 3.13
C HIS A 346 -25.03 15.77 2.09
N GLU A 347 -25.32 16.97 2.54
CA GLU A 347 -25.10 18.18 1.75
C GLU A 347 -23.66 18.65 1.96
N PHE A 348 -23.00 19.03 0.88
CA PHE A 348 -21.63 19.50 0.87
C PHE A 348 -21.57 20.97 0.45
N ALA A 349 -20.75 21.75 1.18
CA ALA A 349 -20.47 23.12 0.82
C ALA A 349 -19.35 23.17 -0.24
N SER A 350 -19.38 24.16 -1.12
CA SER A 350 -18.32 24.45 -2.09
C SER A 350 -17.77 23.21 -2.77
N ASN A 351 -16.48 22.91 -2.56
CA ASN A 351 -15.78 21.74 -3.13
C ASN A 351 -15.60 20.59 -2.11
N ASP A 352 -16.35 20.56 -1.01
CA ASP A 352 -16.17 19.60 0.09
C ASP A 352 -16.38 18.14 -0.33
N ALA A 353 -17.12 17.90 -1.41
CA ALA A 353 -17.29 16.56 -1.99
C ALA A 353 -16.05 16.08 -2.79
N ALA A 354 -15.11 16.95 -3.14
CA ALA A 354 -13.83 16.56 -3.70
C ALA A 354 -12.84 16.22 -2.59
N ASP A 355 -12.14 15.10 -2.72
CA ASP A 355 -11.08 14.66 -1.79
C ASP A 355 -9.68 14.88 -2.37
N GLN A 356 -9.53 14.74 -3.69
CA GLN A 356 -8.29 14.96 -4.41
C GLN A 356 -8.59 15.68 -5.73
N ALA A 357 -7.68 16.55 -6.16
CA ALA A 357 -7.72 17.20 -7.47
C ALA A 357 -6.31 17.24 -8.08
N SER A 358 -6.21 17.02 -9.37
CA SER A 358 -4.94 17.08 -10.10
C SER A 358 -5.12 17.84 -11.40
N LEU A 359 -4.29 18.85 -11.64
CA LEU A 359 -4.24 19.58 -12.91
C LEU A 359 -3.12 19.02 -13.78
N GLY A 360 -3.40 18.87 -15.07
CA GLY A 360 -2.43 18.34 -16.02
C GLY A 360 -2.95 18.37 -17.44
N PHE A 361 -2.49 17.45 -18.28
CA PHE A 361 -2.86 17.37 -19.70
C PHE A 361 -3.34 15.99 -20.08
N LEU A 362 -4.37 15.96 -20.91
CA LEU A 362 -4.87 14.74 -21.53
C LEU A 362 -4.25 14.61 -22.94
N ARG A 363 -3.63 13.47 -23.23
CA ARG A 363 -3.05 13.15 -24.53
C ARG A 363 -3.28 11.67 -24.83
N GLY A 364 -3.96 11.37 -25.93
CA GLY A 364 -4.19 9.96 -26.35
C GLY A 364 -4.86 9.10 -25.27
N GLY A 365 -5.79 9.64 -24.48
CA GLY A 365 -6.45 8.92 -23.38
C GLY A 365 -5.62 8.75 -22.12
N VAL A 366 -4.42 9.36 -22.04
CA VAL A 366 -3.55 9.36 -20.84
C VAL A 366 -3.53 10.76 -20.24
N PHE A 367 -3.83 10.84 -18.95
CA PHE A 367 -3.70 12.06 -18.15
C PHE A 367 -2.31 12.16 -17.52
N TYR A 368 -1.63 13.26 -17.76
CA TYR A 368 -0.31 13.58 -17.21
C TYR A 368 -0.46 14.66 -16.14
N ALA A 369 -0.41 14.28 -14.89
CA ALA A 369 -0.55 15.17 -13.74
C ALA A 369 0.70 16.02 -13.54
N HIS A 370 0.50 17.33 -13.31
CA HIS A 370 1.55 18.29 -12.98
C HIS A 370 1.43 18.84 -11.57
N SER A 371 0.23 19.17 -11.13
CA SER A 371 -0.03 19.70 -9.79
C SER A 371 -1.13 18.91 -9.12
N ASN A 372 -0.96 18.62 -7.84
CA ASN A 372 -1.86 17.77 -7.10
C ASN A 372 -2.24 18.41 -5.76
N LEU A 373 -3.51 18.41 -5.44
CA LEU A 373 -4.07 18.75 -4.14
C LEU A 373 -4.79 17.53 -3.56
N ALA A 374 -4.66 17.32 -2.28
CA ALA A 374 -5.41 16.29 -1.57
C ALA A 374 -5.70 16.73 -0.14
N ARG A 375 -6.90 16.43 0.33
CA ARG A 375 -7.28 16.72 1.72
C ARG A 375 -6.55 15.79 2.66
N THR A 376 -5.84 16.37 3.60
CA THR A 376 -5.12 15.67 4.66
C THR A 376 -5.32 16.41 5.99
N LYS A 377 -4.78 15.87 7.08
CA LYS A 377 -4.79 16.56 8.35
C LYS A 377 -3.99 17.89 8.32
N LEU A 378 -2.95 17.95 7.50
CA LEU A 378 -2.10 19.14 7.35
C LEU A 378 -2.66 20.12 6.30
N THR A 379 -3.34 19.60 5.28
CA THR A 379 -3.94 20.37 4.18
C THR A 379 -5.42 19.99 4.07
N PRO A 380 -6.29 20.47 5.00
CA PRO A 380 -7.69 20.05 5.04
C PRO A 380 -8.54 20.68 3.92
N ALA A 381 -8.11 21.82 3.36
CA ALA A 381 -8.78 22.51 2.26
C ALA A 381 -8.19 22.14 0.89
N LEU A 382 -8.98 22.29 -0.17
CA LEU A 382 -8.55 22.25 -1.58
C LEU A 382 -8.67 23.67 -2.18
N ASP A 383 -8.12 24.67 -1.49
CA ASP A 383 -8.28 26.09 -1.80
C ASP A 383 -7.05 26.72 -2.50
N GLY A 384 -6.00 25.95 -2.72
CA GLY A 384 -4.82 26.40 -3.42
C GLY A 384 -4.96 26.31 -4.95
N PRO A 385 -4.18 27.15 -5.70
CA PRO A 385 -4.05 26.97 -7.14
C PRO A 385 -3.30 25.70 -7.48
N MET A 386 -3.82 24.96 -8.44
CA MET A 386 -3.07 23.93 -9.14
C MET A 386 -2.42 24.57 -10.37
N GLN A 387 -1.15 24.27 -10.64
CA GLN A 387 -0.39 24.84 -11.75
C GLN A 387 0.05 23.75 -12.72
N ALA A 388 -0.06 24.03 -14.02
CA ALA A 388 0.48 23.19 -15.08
C ALA A 388 1.22 24.06 -16.10
N PRO A 389 2.42 23.67 -16.60
CA PRO A 389 3.11 24.40 -17.64
C PRO A 389 2.29 24.39 -18.94
N MET A 390 2.48 25.37 -19.79
CA MET A 390 1.88 25.35 -21.13
C MET A 390 2.64 24.39 -22.03
N VAL A 391 2.09 23.22 -22.25
CA VAL A 391 2.67 22.16 -23.10
C VAL A 391 1.61 21.64 -24.08
N ASP A 392 2.03 20.87 -25.08
CA ASP A 392 1.08 20.26 -26.02
C ASP A 392 0.16 19.27 -25.30
N GLY A 393 -1.13 19.30 -25.65
CA GLY A 393 -2.18 18.48 -25.06
C GLY A 393 -3.34 19.34 -24.58
N GLN A 394 -4.46 18.69 -24.30
CA GLN A 394 -5.65 19.36 -23.79
C GLN A 394 -5.54 19.52 -22.28
N LEU A 395 -5.61 20.74 -21.76
CA LEU A 395 -5.61 20.99 -20.32
C LEU A 395 -6.76 20.21 -19.67
N ALA A 396 -6.47 19.51 -18.59
CA ALA A 396 -7.43 18.63 -17.95
C ALA A 396 -7.30 18.65 -16.42
N LEU A 397 -8.42 18.34 -15.76
CA LEU A 397 -8.53 18.19 -14.31
C LEU A 397 -9.00 16.78 -14.00
N SER A 398 -8.29 16.07 -13.13
CA SER A 398 -8.74 14.81 -12.55
C SER A 398 -9.17 15.03 -11.10
N VAL A 399 -10.40 14.65 -10.77
CA VAL A 399 -10.95 14.77 -9.41
C VAL A 399 -11.27 13.37 -8.89
N VAL A 400 -10.85 13.09 -7.65
CA VAL A 400 -11.34 11.95 -6.87
C VAL A 400 -12.27 12.48 -5.81
N ASP A 401 -13.51 12.04 -5.84
CA ASP A 401 -14.52 12.49 -4.89
C ASP A 401 -14.53 11.68 -3.58
N VAL A 402 -15.34 12.12 -2.64
CA VAL A 402 -15.49 11.46 -1.34
C VAL A 402 -16.13 10.07 -1.40
N LEU A 403 -16.68 9.67 -2.55
CA LEU A 403 -17.17 8.31 -2.81
C LEU A 403 -16.10 7.42 -3.44
N GLY A 404 -14.91 7.98 -3.71
CA GLY A 404 -13.79 7.27 -4.35
C GLY A 404 -13.90 7.21 -5.87
N ARG A 405 -14.88 7.89 -6.49
CA ARG A 405 -14.99 7.96 -7.95
C ARG A 405 -13.91 8.90 -8.50
N ARG A 406 -13.31 8.52 -9.59
CA ARG A 406 -12.32 9.30 -10.32
C ARG A 406 -12.90 9.81 -11.62
N LEU A 407 -13.12 11.10 -11.71
CA LEU A 407 -13.65 11.78 -12.89
C LEU A 407 -12.58 12.68 -13.50
N VAL A 408 -12.56 12.75 -14.83
CA VAL A 408 -11.62 13.57 -15.59
C VAL A 408 -12.38 14.54 -16.46
N TYR A 409 -11.94 15.79 -16.49
CA TYR A 409 -12.56 16.87 -17.27
C TYR A 409 -11.49 17.57 -18.10
N THR A 410 -11.82 17.85 -19.36
CA THR A 410 -11.06 18.82 -20.15
C THR A 410 -11.54 20.22 -19.83
N LEU A 411 -10.61 21.17 -19.83
CA LEU A 411 -10.86 22.56 -19.45
C LEU A 411 -10.75 23.45 -20.70
N GLU A 412 -11.80 24.25 -20.96
CA GLU A 412 -11.84 25.25 -21.99
C GLU A 412 -11.96 26.63 -21.32
N GLY A 413 -11.00 27.51 -21.57
CA GLY A 413 -11.06 28.91 -21.15
C GLY A 413 -12.04 29.66 -22.04
N GLU A 414 -12.74 30.64 -21.50
CA GLU A 414 -13.32 31.72 -22.33
C GLU A 414 -12.16 32.43 -23.01
N GLN A 415 -12.23 32.56 -24.37
CA GLN A 415 -11.26 33.26 -25.18
C GLN A 415 -11.27 34.77 -24.89
#